data_68ddbb4b0d172a26a417ea4544ff6cd3
#
_entry.id   68ddbb4b0d172a26a417ea4544ff6cd3
#
_cell.length_a   1.000
_cell.length_b   1.000
_cell.length_c   1.000
_cell.angle_alpha   90.00
_cell.angle_beta   90.00
_cell.angle_gamma   90.00
#
_symmetry.space_group_name_H-M   'P 1'
#
loop_
_entity.id
_entity.type
_entity.pdbx_description
1 polymer ?
#
loop_
_entity_poly.entity_id
_entity_poly.type
_entity_poly.pdbx_seq_one_letter_code
_entity_poly.pdbx_strand_id
1 'polypeptide(L)'
;MWISPKTDFHEAELDELFWFTETRRTNELGVNAYVMTMISRNPRQIVAFDVDISIKANLIQQMVNSIPPFEKYFSDGGTIYLDVDFFGGHKRNIHNKNDTYTVEGINADLRHYIAGLRRKSRCFFRKLETLKAVLYLFINAYNKFGEAKRVYRERRPNCGRDFGFNHLHYV
;
A
#
# COMPACT_ATOMS: atom_id res chain seq x y z
N MET A 1 10.73 -7.54 6.76
CA MET A 1 9.80 -6.37 6.94
C MET A 1 9.46 -6.26 8.41
N TRP A 2 9.28 -5.04 8.93
CA TRP A 2 8.89 -4.87 10.33
C TRP A 2 7.36 -4.96 10.45
N ILE A 3 6.88 -5.92 11.21
CA ILE A 3 5.46 -6.11 11.55
C ILE A 3 5.29 -5.76 13.02
N SER A 4 4.27 -4.98 13.35
CA SER A 4 3.99 -4.63 14.75
C SER A 4 3.67 -5.90 15.56
N PRO A 5 4.19 -6.04 16.78
CA PRO A 5 3.78 -7.12 17.67
C PRO A 5 2.30 -7.04 18.08
N LYS A 6 1.64 -5.91 17.80
CA LYS A 6 0.20 -5.71 18.03
C LYS A 6 -0.66 -6.13 16.83
N THR A 7 -0.07 -6.64 15.75
CA THR A 7 -0.84 -7.11 14.59
C THR A 7 -1.71 -8.29 15.02
N ASP A 8 -3.01 -8.15 14.81
CA ASP A 8 -4.00 -9.14 15.26
C ASP A 8 -4.22 -10.28 14.25
N PHE A 9 -3.74 -10.14 13.01
CA PHE A 9 -3.91 -11.11 11.92
C PHE A 9 -5.37 -11.51 11.62
N HIS A 10 -6.34 -10.66 11.98
CA HIS A 10 -7.75 -10.93 11.69
C HIS A 10 -8.09 -10.61 10.24
N GLU A 11 -7.79 -9.41 9.78
CA GLU A 11 -8.21 -8.95 8.47
C GLU A 11 -7.06 -8.34 7.67
N ALA A 12 -6.87 -8.82 6.45
CA ALA A 12 -5.93 -8.28 5.48
C ALA A 12 -6.63 -7.81 4.22
N GLU A 13 -6.10 -6.76 3.61
CA GLU A 13 -6.51 -6.26 2.29
C GLU A 13 -5.36 -6.38 1.31
N LEU A 14 -5.66 -6.77 0.07
CA LEU A 14 -4.71 -6.86 -1.03
C LEU A 14 -5.15 -5.98 -2.19
N ASP A 15 -4.19 -5.30 -2.80
CA ASP A 15 -4.40 -4.49 -4.01
C ASP A 15 -3.10 -4.32 -4.79
N GLU A 16 -3.22 -4.00 -6.08
CA GLU A 16 -2.10 -3.72 -6.96
C GLU A 16 -2.08 -2.25 -7.36
N LEU A 17 -0.95 -1.63 -7.11
CA LEU A 17 -0.67 -0.30 -7.59
C LEU A 17 0.07 -0.40 -8.92
N PHE A 18 -0.61 -0.04 -10.00
CA PHE A 18 -0.01 0.02 -11.32
C PHE A 18 0.99 1.16 -11.41
N TRP A 19 2.16 0.86 -11.94
CA TRP A 19 3.21 1.80 -12.24
C TRP A 19 3.89 1.45 -13.56
N PHE A 20 4.62 2.37 -14.15
CA PHE A 20 5.44 2.14 -15.33
C PHE A 20 6.83 2.72 -15.14
N THR A 21 7.83 2.02 -15.63
CA THR A 21 9.18 2.53 -15.79
C THR A 21 9.29 3.11 -17.20
N GLU A 22 9.42 4.42 -17.32
CA GLU A 22 9.56 5.06 -18.63
C GLU A 22 11.03 5.34 -18.92
N THR A 23 11.53 4.85 -20.05
CA THR A 23 12.78 5.29 -20.65
C THR A 23 12.48 6.27 -21.78
N ARG A 24 12.33 7.54 -21.44
CA ARG A 24 12.04 8.61 -22.43
C ARG A 24 13.15 8.87 -23.45
N ARG A 25 14.33 8.26 -23.31
CA ARG A 25 15.51 8.54 -24.18
C ARG A 25 15.90 7.42 -25.13
N THR A 26 15.38 6.26 -24.93
CA THR A 26 15.54 5.13 -25.86
C THR A 26 14.13 4.78 -26.31
N ASN A 27 13.94 4.52 -27.61
CA ASN A 27 12.68 4.04 -28.18
C ASN A 27 12.27 2.64 -27.63
N GLU A 28 12.77 2.28 -26.47
CA GLU A 28 12.41 1.10 -25.73
C GLU A 28 11.07 1.36 -25.04
N LEU A 29 10.10 0.51 -25.32
CA LEU A 29 8.79 0.49 -24.68
C LEU A 29 8.98 0.48 -23.16
N GLY A 30 8.41 1.47 -22.49
CA GLY A 30 8.39 1.50 -21.04
C GLY A 30 7.82 0.19 -20.50
N VAL A 31 8.49 -0.39 -19.52
CA VAL A 31 8.05 -1.63 -18.89
C VAL A 31 7.04 -1.30 -17.81
N ASN A 32 5.85 -1.90 -17.90
CA ASN A 32 4.87 -1.83 -16.83
C ASN A 32 5.45 -2.46 -15.57
N ALA A 33 5.16 -1.87 -14.42
CA ALA A 33 5.50 -2.43 -13.13
C ALA A 33 4.28 -2.40 -12.23
N TYR A 34 4.13 -3.41 -11.41
CA TYR A 34 3.06 -3.54 -10.44
C TYR A 34 3.67 -3.63 -9.05
N VAL A 35 3.17 -2.82 -8.15
CA VAL A 35 3.48 -2.89 -6.72
C VAL A 35 2.30 -3.59 -6.05
N MET A 36 2.49 -4.84 -5.70
CA MET A 36 1.50 -5.62 -4.96
C MET A 36 1.69 -5.35 -3.47
N THR A 37 0.62 -5.01 -2.78
CA THR A 37 0.64 -4.72 -1.35
C THR A 37 -0.37 -5.56 -0.60
N MET A 38 0.02 -6.06 0.56
CA MET A 38 -0.87 -6.69 1.54
C MET A 38 -0.80 -5.92 2.85
N ILE A 39 -1.95 -5.60 3.38
CA ILE A 39 -2.13 -4.65 4.47
C ILE A 39 -2.95 -5.30 5.59
N SER A 40 -2.47 -5.20 6.81
CA SER A 40 -3.29 -5.45 7.99
C SER A 40 -4.21 -4.26 8.24
N ARG A 41 -5.48 -4.50 8.54
CA ARG A 41 -6.42 -3.46 8.96
C ARG A 41 -6.12 -2.96 10.35
N ASN A 42 -5.74 -3.85 11.26
CA ASN A 42 -5.45 -3.52 12.64
C ASN A 42 -4.15 -4.18 13.14
N PRO A 43 -3.14 -3.39 13.50
CA PRO A 43 -3.00 -1.97 13.17
C PRO A 43 -2.83 -1.79 11.67
N ARG A 44 -3.24 -0.63 11.16
CA ARG A 44 -3.10 -0.30 9.74
C ARG A 44 -1.63 -0.21 9.34
N GLN A 45 -1.10 -1.26 8.70
CA GLN A 45 0.29 -1.35 8.27
C GLN A 45 0.44 -2.25 7.05
N ILE A 46 1.51 -2.03 6.29
CA ILE A 46 1.87 -2.88 5.15
C ILE A 46 2.62 -4.09 5.68
N VAL A 47 2.04 -5.27 5.58
CA VAL A 47 2.63 -6.52 6.11
C VAL A 47 3.43 -7.29 5.08
N ALA A 48 3.09 -7.16 3.79
CA ALA A 48 3.90 -7.68 2.70
C ALA A 48 3.78 -6.79 1.46
N PHE A 49 4.80 -6.81 0.62
CA PHE A 49 4.77 -6.19 -0.70
C PHE A 49 5.72 -6.91 -1.65
N ASP A 50 5.43 -6.85 -2.92
CA ASP A 50 6.36 -7.21 -3.98
C ASP A 50 6.20 -6.28 -5.20
N VAL A 51 7.19 -6.30 -6.08
CA VAL A 51 7.23 -5.50 -7.31
C VAL A 51 7.65 -6.38 -8.45
N ASP A 52 6.83 -6.44 -9.51
CA ASP A 52 7.15 -7.19 -10.73
C ASP A 52 6.61 -6.44 -11.97
N ILE A 53 7.06 -6.86 -13.14
CA ILE A 53 6.59 -6.38 -14.45
C ILE A 53 5.21 -6.94 -14.82
N SER A 54 4.76 -7.96 -14.12
CA SER A 54 3.45 -8.59 -14.33
C SER A 54 2.88 -9.09 -13.01
N ILE A 55 1.54 -9.03 -12.89
CA ILE A 55 0.84 -9.63 -11.76
C ILE A 55 0.75 -11.15 -12.01
N LYS A 56 1.21 -11.94 -11.04
CA LYS A 56 1.17 -13.40 -11.09
C LYS A 56 0.66 -13.96 -9.77
N ALA A 57 -0.21 -14.97 -9.83
CA ALA A 57 -0.75 -15.62 -8.65
C ALA A 57 0.34 -16.19 -7.72
N ASN A 58 1.42 -16.73 -8.28
CA ASN A 58 2.53 -17.27 -7.49
C ASN A 58 3.26 -16.20 -6.66
N LEU A 59 3.34 -14.94 -7.13
CA LEU A 59 3.94 -13.85 -6.36
C LEU A 59 3.03 -13.46 -5.20
N ILE A 60 1.73 -13.37 -5.44
CA ILE A 60 0.76 -13.11 -4.38
C ILE A 60 0.78 -14.26 -3.36
N GLN A 61 0.87 -15.51 -3.83
CA GLN A 61 1.00 -16.68 -2.97
C GLN A 61 2.27 -16.61 -2.11
N GLN A 62 3.40 -16.21 -2.67
CA GLN A 62 4.64 -16.02 -1.90
C GLN A 62 4.49 -14.93 -0.83
N MET A 63 3.77 -13.84 -1.12
CA MET A 63 3.47 -12.81 -0.13
C MET A 63 2.61 -13.36 0.99
N VAL A 64 1.54 -14.11 0.67
CA VAL A 64 0.65 -14.76 1.65
C VAL A 64 1.45 -15.72 2.53
N ASN A 65 2.33 -16.53 1.94
CA ASN A 65 3.14 -17.51 2.66
C ASN A 65 4.28 -16.89 3.50
N SER A 66 4.62 -15.63 3.26
CA SER A 66 5.76 -14.96 3.93
C SER A 66 5.45 -14.41 5.32
N ILE A 67 4.18 -14.46 5.72
CA ILE A 67 3.68 -13.92 6.99
C ILE A 67 2.74 -14.93 7.65
N PRO A 68 2.48 -14.79 8.96
CA PRO A 68 1.42 -15.57 9.60
C PRO A 68 0.08 -15.37 8.90
N PRO A 69 -0.75 -16.43 8.78
CA PRO A 69 -2.03 -16.34 8.09
C PRO A 69 -3.00 -15.41 8.81
N PHE A 70 -3.77 -14.67 8.00
CA PHE A 70 -4.92 -13.90 8.48
C PHE A 70 -6.17 -14.75 8.48
N GLU A 71 -7.14 -14.43 9.34
CA GLU A 71 -8.44 -15.11 9.37
C GLU A 71 -9.27 -14.77 8.12
N LYS A 72 -9.16 -13.53 7.62
CA LYS A 72 -9.89 -13.06 6.44
C LYS A 72 -9.01 -12.21 5.55
N TYR A 73 -9.18 -12.41 4.25
CA TYR A 73 -8.53 -11.64 3.22
C TYR A 73 -9.57 -10.95 2.34
N PHE A 74 -9.32 -9.71 1.95
CA PHE A 74 -10.14 -8.93 1.05
C PHE A 74 -9.31 -8.49 -0.14
N SER A 75 -9.85 -8.62 -1.34
CA SER A 75 -9.25 -8.11 -2.57
C SER A 75 -10.29 -7.47 -3.47
N ASP A 76 -9.85 -6.78 -4.50
CA ASP A 76 -10.73 -6.33 -5.55
C ASP A 76 -11.28 -7.50 -6.40
N GLY A 77 -12.02 -7.19 -7.47
CA GLY A 77 -12.62 -8.19 -8.37
C GLY A 77 -11.64 -8.94 -9.28
N GLY A 78 -10.34 -8.73 -9.15
CA GLY A 78 -9.31 -9.34 -10.00
C GLY A 78 -9.38 -10.87 -10.03
N THR A 79 -9.35 -11.47 -11.22
CA THR A 79 -9.41 -12.93 -11.39
C THR A 79 -8.17 -13.64 -10.89
N ILE A 80 -7.04 -12.94 -10.82
CA ILE A 80 -5.76 -13.46 -10.35
C ILE A 80 -5.83 -14.04 -8.92
N TYR A 81 -6.70 -13.50 -8.10
CA TYR A 81 -6.90 -13.96 -6.71
C TYR A 81 -7.63 -15.29 -6.60
N LEU A 82 -8.21 -15.80 -7.70
CA LEU A 82 -8.85 -17.14 -7.72
C LEU A 82 -7.82 -18.26 -7.67
N ASP A 83 -6.60 -17.99 -8.13
CA ASP A 83 -5.51 -18.96 -8.19
C ASP A 83 -4.58 -18.89 -6.96
N VAL A 84 -4.98 -18.12 -5.93
CA VAL A 84 -4.24 -17.96 -4.69
C VAL A 84 -4.94 -18.72 -3.57
N ASP A 85 -4.18 -19.55 -2.85
CA ASP A 85 -4.64 -20.21 -1.65
C ASP A 85 -4.47 -19.28 -0.44
N PHE A 86 -5.59 -18.78 0.03
CA PHE A 86 -5.68 -18.02 1.28
C PHE A 86 -6.04 -18.99 2.41
N PHE A 87 -5.13 -19.19 3.35
CA PHE A 87 -5.34 -20.09 4.51
C PHE A 87 -6.52 -19.71 5.41
N GLY A 88 -7.09 -18.53 5.21
CA GLY A 88 -8.31 -18.03 5.86
C GLY A 88 -9.41 -17.77 4.85
N GLY A 89 -10.50 -17.13 5.30
CA GLY A 89 -11.59 -16.74 4.43
C GLY A 89 -11.16 -15.64 3.43
N HIS A 90 -11.45 -15.83 2.14
CA HIS A 90 -11.20 -14.80 1.12
C HIS A 90 -12.51 -14.24 0.59
N LYS A 91 -12.64 -12.92 0.60
CA LYS A 91 -13.75 -12.18 0.01
C LYS A 91 -13.26 -11.29 -1.12
N ARG A 92 -13.64 -11.63 -2.34
CA ARG A 92 -13.35 -10.85 -3.52
C ARG A 92 -14.50 -9.85 -3.79
N ASN A 93 -14.19 -8.57 -3.85
CA ASN A 93 -15.16 -7.51 -4.07
C ASN A 93 -15.31 -7.19 -5.55
N ILE A 94 -16.32 -7.80 -6.20
CA ILE A 94 -16.59 -7.61 -7.63
C ILE A 94 -17.40 -6.33 -7.88
N HIS A 95 -18.29 -5.96 -6.95
CA HIS A 95 -19.26 -4.89 -7.16
C HIS A 95 -19.10 -3.68 -6.23
N ASN A 96 -18.45 -3.84 -5.09
CA ASN A 96 -18.28 -2.78 -4.09
C ASN A 96 -16.83 -2.68 -3.64
N LYS A 97 -16.27 -1.47 -3.67
CA LYS A 97 -14.93 -1.19 -3.13
C LYS A 97 -14.90 -0.97 -1.61
N ASN A 98 -16.03 -1.26 -0.93
CA ASN A 98 -16.17 -0.95 0.49
C ASN A 98 -15.21 -1.75 1.40
N ASP A 99 -14.71 -2.88 0.94
CA ASP A 99 -13.85 -3.74 1.75
C ASP A 99 -12.35 -3.61 1.43
N THR A 100 -11.97 -2.66 0.53
CA THR A 100 -10.56 -2.40 0.15
C THR A 100 -10.13 -0.95 0.39
N TYR A 101 -10.87 -0.23 1.24
CA TYR A 101 -10.61 1.19 1.50
C TYR A 101 -9.27 1.46 2.21
N THR A 102 -8.80 0.50 3.04
CA THR A 102 -7.55 0.66 3.77
C THR A 102 -6.35 0.58 2.83
N VAL A 103 -6.34 -0.42 1.94
CA VAL A 103 -5.28 -0.58 0.95
C VAL A 103 -5.28 0.56 -0.07
N GLU A 104 -6.45 1.01 -0.53
CA GLU A 104 -6.56 2.18 -1.41
C GLU A 104 -5.97 3.44 -0.75
N GLY A 105 -6.27 3.66 0.54
CA GLY A 105 -5.72 4.77 1.31
C GLY A 105 -4.19 4.68 1.46
N ILE A 106 -3.64 3.50 1.69
CA ILE A 106 -2.18 3.30 1.76
C ILE A 106 -1.54 3.46 0.39
N ASN A 107 -2.16 2.95 -0.67
CA ASN A 107 -1.69 3.16 -2.03
C ASN A 107 -1.69 4.66 -2.43
N ALA A 108 -2.65 5.44 -1.92
CA ALA A 108 -2.63 6.90 -2.06
C ALA A 108 -1.47 7.54 -1.27
N ASP A 109 -1.19 7.07 -0.05
CA ASP A 109 -0.03 7.52 0.74
C ASP A 109 1.29 7.19 0.04
N LEU A 110 1.45 5.99 -0.52
CA LEU A 110 2.63 5.61 -1.31
C LEU A 110 2.85 6.58 -2.47
N ARG A 111 1.80 6.91 -3.23
CA ARG A 111 1.87 7.89 -4.33
C ARG A 111 2.14 9.30 -3.84
N HIS A 112 1.66 9.66 -2.65
CA HIS A 112 1.87 10.99 -2.09
C HIS A 112 3.32 11.21 -1.64
N TYR A 113 3.88 10.26 -0.92
CA TYR A 113 5.21 10.41 -0.30
C TYR A 113 6.36 9.96 -1.20
N ILE A 114 6.15 9.00 -2.10
CA ILE A 114 7.18 8.54 -3.02
C ILE A 114 7.00 9.26 -4.36
N ALA A 115 7.83 10.29 -4.59
CA ALA A 115 7.72 11.12 -5.79
C ALA A 115 7.75 10.31 -7.09
N GLY A 116 8.52 9.22 -7.12
CA GLY A 116 8.60 8.32 -8.26
C GLY A 116 7.32 7.53 -8.54
N LEU A 117 6.37 7.45 -7.61
CA LEU A 117 5.07 6.78 -7.78
C LEU A 117 3.92 7.75 -8.11
N ARG A 118 4.18 9.05 -8.18
CA ARG A 118 3.14 10.03 -8.52
C ARG A 118 2.73 9.92 -9.98
N ARG A 119 1.43 9.94 -10.25
CA ARG A 119 0.90 10.08 -11.61
C ARG A 119 1.42 11.39 -12.23
N LYS A 120 1.83 11.34 -13.49
CA LYS A 120 2.40 12.49 -14.23
C LYS A 120 3.67 13.10 -13.60
N SER A 121 4.39 12.35 -12.77
CA SER A 121 5.68 12.78 -12.24
C SER A 121 6.75 12.76 -13.33
N ARG A 122 7.72 13.68 -13.24
CA ARG A 122 8.98 13.60 -14.00
C ARG A 122 10.03 12.74 -13.30
N CYS A 123 9.79 12.42 -12.02
CA CYS A 123 10.63 11.53 -11.22
C CYS A 123 10.06 10.12 -11.32
N PHE A 124 10.77 9.23 -11.98
CA PHE A 124 10.36 7.82 -12.10
C PHE A 124 11.56 6.91 -11.90
N PHE A 125 11.27 5.70 -11.48
CA PHE A 125 12.29 4.70 -11.28
C PHE A 125 12.66 4.07 -12.62
N ARG A 126 13.96 3.97 -12.91
CA ARG A 126 14.47 3.34 -14.13
C ARG A 126 14.65 1.84 -13.98
N LYS A 127 14.78 1.36 -12.74
CA LYS A 127 15.03 -0.06 -12.43
C LYS A 127 14.07 -0.52 -11.35
N LEU A 128 13.55 -1.73 -11.50
CA LEU A 128 12.66 -2.37 -10.51
C LEU A 128 13.35 -2.52 -9.15
N GLU A 129 14.63 -2.88 -9.15
CA GLU A 129 15.39 -3.05 -7.92
C GLU A 129 15.46 -1.74 -7.11
N THR A 130 15.62 -0.60 -7.80
CA THR A 130 15.61 0.71 -7.14
C THR A 130 14.23 1.01 -6.55
N LEU A 131 13.16 0.75 -7.29
CA LEU A 131 11.79 0.91 -6.78
C LEU A 131 11.56 0.01 -5.57
N LYS A 132 11.96 -1.26 -5.64
CA LYS A 132 11.83 -2.24 -4.56
C LYS A 132 12.61 -1.81 -3.31
N ALA A 133 13.83 -1.32 -3.46
CA ALA A 133 14.64 -0.82 -2.35
C ALA A 133 14.02 0.42 -1.69
N VAL A 134 13.54 1.38 -2.47
CA VAL A 134 12.86 2.59 -1.95
C VAL A 134 11.58 2.21 -1.23
N LEU A 135 10.77 1.32 -1.79
CA LEU A 135 9.56 0.82 -1.13
C LEU A 135 9.89 0.13 0.18
N TYR A 136 10.91 -0.73 0.20
CA TYR A 136 11.34 -1.42 1.41
C TYR A 136 11.69 -0.42 2.54
N LEU A 137 12.49 0.59 2.25
CA LEU A 137 12.87 1.63 3.23
C LEU A 137 11.66 2.43 3.67
N PHE A 138 10.83 2.86 2.71
CA PHE A 138 9.63 3.65 3.00
C PHE A 138 8.64 2.87 3.88
N ILE A 139 8.34 1.61 3.53
CA ILE A 139 7.38 0.78 4.24
C ILE A 139 7.85 0.51 5.68
N ASN A 140 9.15 0.26 5.89
CA ASN A 140 9.68 0.10 7.23
C ASN A 140 9.51 1.39 8.07
N ALA A 141 9.81 2.54 7.50
CA ALA A 141 9.60 3.83 8.17
C ALA A 141 8.10 4.10 8.39
N TYR A 142 7.26 3.84 7.38
CA TYR A 142 5.81 4.02 7.45
C TYR A 142 5.17 3.17 8.54
N ASN A 143 5.52 1.89 8.63
CA ASN A 143 5.02 0.99 9.65
C ASN A 143 5.48 1.41 11.06
N LYS A 144 6.74 1.84 11.20
CA LYS A 144 7.31 2.24 12.48
C LYS A 144 6.74 3.56 13.02
N PHE A 145 6.55 4.54 12.14
CA PHE A 145 6.19 5.91 12.53
C PHE A 145 4.75 6.31 12.15
N GLY A 146 4.09 5.53 11.30
CA GLY A 146 2.74 5.83 10.80
C GLY A 146 1.65 5.81 11.89
N GLU A 147 1.86 5.07 12.96
CA GLU A 147 0.95 5.02 14.10
C GLU A 147 0.87 6.38 14.80
N ALA A 148 1.99 7.04 15.03
CA ALA A 148 2.04 8.36 15.64
C ALA A 148 1.28 9.42 14.81
N LYS A 149 1.35 9.34 13.48
CA LYS A 149 0.63 10.24 12.56
C LYS A 149 -0.88 10.02 12.59
N ARG A 150 -1.34 8.78 12.79
CA ARG A 150 -2.76 8.44 12.90
C ARG A 150 -3.37 8.93 14.20
N VAL A 151 -2.70 8.69 15.31
CA VAL A 151 -3.09 9.21 16.63
C VAL A 151 -3.21 10.73 16.63
N TYR A 152 -2.33 11.43 15.89
CA TYR A 152 -2.43 12.88 15.73
C TYR A 152 -3.66 13.30 14.90
N ARG A 153 -4.02 12.54 13.84
CA ARG A 153 -5.24 12.81 13.04
C ARG A 153 -6.52 12.54 13.82
N GLU A 154 -6.56 11.48 14.62
CA GLU A 154 -7.71 11.15 15.45
C GLU A 154 -7.94 12.16 16.59
N ARG A 155 -6.86 12.77 17.10
CA ARG A 155 -6.92 13.81 18.13
C ARG A 155 -7.28 15.20 17.61
N ARG A 156 -7.32 15.42 16.31
CA ARG A 156 -7.91 16.64 15.78
C ARG A 156 -9.40 16.58 16.04
N PRO A 157 -9.97 17.45 16.89
CA PRO A 157 -11.41 17.58 16.94
C PRO A 157 -11.88 17.87 15.51
N ASN A 158 -13.01 17.31 15.11
CA ASN A 158 -13.67 17.67 13.87
C ASN A 158 -13.75 19.21 13.86
N CYS A 159 -12.82 19.86 13.22
CA CYS A 159 -12.92 21.26 12.90
C CYS A 159 -14.03 21.38 11.87
N GLY A 160 -15.26 21.45 12.36
CA GLY A 160 -16.32 22.13 11.65
C GLY A 160 -15.72 23.46 11.22
N ARG A 161 -15.90 23.80 9.97
CA ARG A 161 -15.35 24.94 9.23
C ARG A 161 -15.42 26.26 10.01
N ASP A 162 -14.54 26.44 10.96
CA ASP A 162 -14.27 27.73 11.56
C ASP A 162 -12.82 28.09 11.24
N PHE A 163 -12.70 28.84 10.14
CA PHE A 163 -11.48 29.56 9.82
C PHE A 163 -11.28 30.71 10.82
N GLY A 164 -10.94 30.37 12.06
CA GLY A 164 -10.42 31.31 13.02
C GLY A 164 -8.88 31.33 12.94
N PHE A 165 -8.35 32.30 12.23
CA PHE A 165 -6.92 32.68 12.33
C PHE A 165 -6.67 33.15 13.78
N ASN A 166 -6.23 32.30 14.65
CA ASN A 166 -5.65 32.72 15.93
C ASN A 166 -4.15 32.88 15.78
N HIS A 167 -3.73 34.13 15.91
CA HIS A 167 -2.37 34.60 16.02
C HIS A 167 -1.56 33.76 17.01
N LEU A 168 -0.52 33.09 16.51
CA LEU A 168 0.55 32.58 17.33
C LEU A 168 1.45 33.76 17.71
N HIS A 169 1.35 34.22 18.96
CA HIS A 169 2.39 35.05 19.57
C HIS A 169 3.64 34.19 19.79
N TYR A 170 4.71 34.54 19.13
CA TYR A 170 6.05 34.10 19.49
C TYR A 170 6.51 34.95 20.70
N VAL A 171 6.89 34.27 21.79
CA VAL A 171 7.78 34.75 22.84
C VAL A 171 9.02 33.87 22.80
#